data_f623a7c0b87ded4af4070ab840988d11
#
_entry.id   f623a7c0b87ded4af4070ab840988d11
#
_cell.length_a   1.000
_cell.length_b   1.000
_cell.length_c   1.000
_cell.angle_alpha   90.00
_cell.angle_beta   90.00
_cell.angle_gamma   90.00
#
_symmetry.space_group_name_H-M   'P 1'
#
loop_
_entity.id
_entity.type
_entity.pdbx_description
1 polymer ?
#
loop_
_entity_poly.entity_id
_entity_poly.type
_entity_poly.pdbx_seq_one_letter_code
_entity_poly.pdbx_strand_id
1 'polypeptide(L)'
;MPLGARGNTPQTSEQPVSFRGEPPLPAIGEHERVSHTTAPLDSREHLADAERRLAWTRRAALIGWGLILYWREGALSLNAAWLVYALGLAYMAGLHWYIRRRAVTRTTSWVATVSDSVLTHLMCQISGGPASPLLPFFYFTTLAGAFRFGAEEITRILLLNGGLLIALHVSGRQPVVSELMLSLYYLGFAAALGAMLAGWARANLDIALARSAALEVERDRSTVLLQRLIRAEEDERKRLAEVLHDRMGAGLFYLQHALDEFVQRTCGDPQGARQVESMQRELAKCSADVRTLMNDLRPTVLDHFGLCEALSEYLTSLVGSVPFAIETRFDPQLQGWRSKQDVTLFRLMQEALLNVRKHSQATRVEVSLGLSDGNVVLSVRDNGCGFDPGSVPSGHLGLLMMRERAQAASGTLEIDTSAGSGTTLRVRFPQDQTAAA
;
A
#
# COMPACT_ATOMS: atom_id res chain seq x y z
N MET A 1 59.34 -3.80 56.38
CA MET A 1 59.52 -2.38 56.63
C MET A 1 59.59 -1.63 55.37
N PRO A 2 59.02 -0.47 55.30
CA PRO A 2 58.25 0.11 54.22
C PRO A 2 58.90 1.34 53.58
N LEU A 3 58.26 1.85 52.55
CA LEU A 3 58.23 3.27 52.08
C LEU A 3 57.74 3.22 50.65
N GLY A 4 56.62 3.65 50.23
CA GLY A 4 55.99 4.94 50.50
C GLY A 4 56.32 5.92 49.41
N ALA A 5 55.54 5.92 48.26
CA ALA A 5 55.52 7.09 47.41
C ALA A 5 54.12 7.23 46.80
N ARG A 6 53.40 8.22 47.30
CA ARG A 6 52.14 8.72 46.75
C ARG A 6 52.45 9.54 45.47
N GLY A 7 51.90 9.16 44.36
CA GLY A 7 51.82 9.98 43.14
C GLY A 7 50.40 10.55 43.02
N ASN A 8 50.28 11.87 43.16
CA ASN A 8 49.10 12.66 42.93
C ASN A 8 48.83 12.74 41.40
N THR A 9 47.73 12.19 40.94
CA THR A 9 47.17 12.53 39.64
C THR A 9 46.02 13.51 39.85
N PRO A 10 45.94 14.63 39.12
CA PRO A 10 44.84 15.58 39.21
C PRO A 10 43.59 14.98 38.56
N GLN A 11 42.53 14.89 39.34
CA GLN A 11 41.16 14.63 38.83
C GLN A 11 40.70 15.85 38.02
N THR A 12 40.64 15.71 36.69
CA THR A 12 39.84 16.57 35.84
C THR A 12 38.40 16.19 35.99
N SER A 13 37.63 17.02 36.69
CA SER A 13 36.19 16.95 36.78
C SER A 13 35.55 17.28 35.42
N GLU A 14 35.26 16.27 34.62
CA GLU A 14 34.34 16.42 33.49
C GLU A 14 32.91 16.53 34.07
N GLN A 15 32.37 17.75 34.05
CA GLN A 15 30.95 17.97 34.28
C GLN A 15 30.15 17.40 33.05
N PRO A 16 29.14 16.60 33.30
CA PRO A 16 28.27 16.16 32.19
C PRO A 16 27.50 17.35 31.66
N VAL A 17 27.67 17.61 30.35
CA VAL A 17 26.87 18.56 29.60
C VAL A 17 25.40 18.10 29.66
N SER A 18 24.56 18.81 30.39
CA SER A 18 23.14 18.59 30.45
C SER A 18 22.54 19.03 29.10
N PHE A 19 22.14 18.08 28.25
CA PHE A 19 21.23 18.31 27.16
C PHE A 19 19.89 18.76 27.73
N ARG A 20 19.66 20.06 27.75
CA ARG A 20 18.35 20.63 28.02
C ARG A 20 17.41 20.36 26.84
N GLY A 21 16.39 19.56 27.11
CA GLY A 21 15.04 19.79 26.61
C GLY A 21 14.82 19.53 25.12
N GLU A 22 14.90 18.28 24.69
CA GLU A 22 13.96 17.84 23.65
C GLU A 22 12.55 17.78 24.28
N PRO A 23 11.53 18.42 23.66
CA PRO A 23 10.16 18.19 24.10
C PRO A 23 9.87 16.69 24.00
N PRO A 24 9.13 16.10 24.97
CA PRO A 24 8.74 14.70 24.86
C PRO A 24 8.01 14.53 23.53
N LEU A 25 8.47 13.54 22.75
CA LEU A 25 7.77 13.06 21.56
C LEU A 25 6.29 12.95 21.93
N PRO A 26 5.36 13.49 21.10
CA PRO A 26 3.95 13.24 21.34
C PRO A 26 3.80 11.74 21.50
N ALA A 27 3.23 11.31 22.63
CA ALA A 27 2.85 9.94 22.85
C ALA A 27 2.17 9.49 21.55
N ILE A 28 2.74 8.48 20.90
CA ILE A 28 2.10 7.80 19.77
C ILE A 28 0.74 7.48 20.35
N GLY A 29 -0.27 8.24 19.90
CA GLY A 29 -1.64 8.05 20.32
C GLY A 29 -1.86 6.56 20.28
N GLU A 30 -2.44 6.02 21.33
CA GLU A 30 -3.00 4.70 21.35
C GLU A 30 -3.86 4.62 20.08
N HIS A 31 -3.18 4.28 18.96
CA HIS A 31 -3.89 3.78 17.81
C HIS A 31 -4.72 2.67 18.42
N GLU A 32 -6.03 2.91 18.49
CA GLU A 32 -7.00 1.88 18.67
C GLU A 32 -6.36 0.59 18.19
N ARG A 33 -6.03 -0.26 19.14
CA ARG A 33 -5.73 -1.65 18.81
C ARG A 33 -6.99 -2.07 18.07
N VAL A 34 -6.94 -1.97 16.76
CA VAL A 34 -7.87 -2.70 15.93
C VAL A 34 -7.58 -4.12 16.36
N SER A 35 -8.35 -4.55 17.35
CA SER A 35 -8.43 -5.94 17.73
C SER A 35 -8.94 -6.60 16.44
N HIS A 36 -8.00 -7.07 15.59
CA HIS A 36 -8.27 -8.10 14.63
C HIS A 36 -8.60 -9.37 15.44
N THR A 37 -9.67 -9.28 16.22
CA THR A 37 -10.44 -10.43 16.61
C THR A 37 -10.83 -11.05 15.28
N THR A 38 -10.17 -12.16 14.92
CA THR A 38 -10.65 -13.09 13.89
C THR A 38 -12.15 -13.13 14.07
N ALA A 39 -12.87 -12.60 13.08
CA ALA A 39 -14.33 -12.51 13.17
C ALA A 39 -14.81 -13.90 13.54
N PRO A 40 -15.51 -14.09 14.66
CA PRO A 40 -15.88 -15.42 15.09
C PRO A 40 -16.65 -16.05 13.93
N LEU A 41 -16.54 -17.37 13.73
CA LEU A 41 -17.26 -18.13 12.69
C LEU A 41 -18.76 -17.84 12.67
N ASP A 42 -19.28 -17.28 13.73
CA ASP A 42 -20.61 -16.74 13.87
C ASP A 42 -20.79 -15.35 13.24
N SER A 43 -19.79 -14.79 12.58
CA SER A 43 -19.97 -13.52 11.88
C SER A 43 -21.05 -13.71 10.82
N ARG A 44 -22.00 -12.79 10.78
CA ARG A 44 -23.13 -12.83 9.83
C ARG A 44 -22.66 -12.95 8.38
N GLU A 45 -21.50 -12.40 8.08
CA GLU A 45 -20.88 -12.44 6.74
C GLU A 45 -20.41 -13.85 6.37
N HIS A 46 -19.74 -14.55 7.30
CA HIS A 46 -19.27 -15.92 7.07
C HIS A 46 -20.45 -16.87 6.81
N LEU A 47 -21.50 -16.80 7.64
CA LEU A 47 -22.71 -17.62 7.48
C LEU A 47 -23.42 -17.31 6.17
N ALA A 48 -23.52 -16.05 5.77
CA ALA A 48 -24.13 -15.66 4.51
C ALA A 48 -23.33 -16.16 3.29
N ASP A 49 -22.00 -16.14 3.37
CA ASP A 49 -21.15 -16.66 2.30
C ASP A 49 -21.22 -18.20 2.20
N ALA A 50 -21.18 -18.88 3.34
CA ALA A 50 -21.39 -20.33 3.39
C ALA A 50 -22.75 -20.74 2.80
N GLU A 51 -23.83 -20.05 3.14
CA GLU A 51 -25.18 -20.33 2.60
C GLU A 51 -25.24 -20.03 1.09
N ARG A 52 -24.61 -18.99 0.59
CA ARG A 52 -24.54 -18.70 -0.86
C ARG A 52 -23.83 -19.82 -1.63
N ARG A 53 -22.71 -20.32 -1.12
CA ARG A 53 -21.96 -21.44 -1.74
C ARG A 53 -22.76 -22.73 -1.70
N LEU A 54 -23.39 -23.05 -0.58
CA LEU A 54 -24.22 -24.24 -0.43
C LEU A 54 -25.51 -24.20 -1.25
N ALA A 55 -25.98 -23.03 -1.65
CA ALA A 55 -27.15 -22.91 -2.52
C ALA A 55 -26.93 -23.59 -3.88
N TRP A 56 -25.73 -23.61 -4.42
CA TRP A 56 -25.41 -24.29 -5.67
C TRP A 56 -25.50 -25.82 -5.52
N THR A 57 -24.97 -26.35 -4.43
CA THR A 57 -24.99 -27.80 -4.16
C THR A 57 -26.39 -28.32 -3.92
N ARG A 58 -27.27 -27.54 -3.24
CA ARG A 58 -28.70 -27.87 -3.09
C ARG A 58 -29.40 -27.92 -4.45
N ARG A 59 -29.10 -26.96 -5.34
CA ARG A 59 -29.69 -26.95 -6.70
C ARG A 59 -29.27 -28.18 -7.48
N ALA A 60 -27.99 -28.53 -7.47
CA ALA A 60 -27.48 -29.71 -8.12
C ALA A 60 -28.14 -31.00 -7.56
N ALA A 61 -28.30 -31.08 -6.23
CA ALA A 61 -28.96 -32.18 -5.56
C ALA A 61 -30.43 -32.34 -6.02
N LEU A 62 -31.20 -31.25 -6.04
CA LEU A 62 -32.60 -31.28 -6.48
C LEU A 62 -32.73 -31.62 -7.97
N ILE A 63 -31.86 -31.08 -8.83
CA ILE A 63 -31.88 -31.45 -10.26
C ILE A 63 -31.59 -32.94 -10.43
N GLY A 64 -30.56 -33.45 -9.77
CA GLY A 64 -30.21 -34.87 -9.80
C GLY A 64 -31.39 -35.76 -9.31
N TRP A 65 -32.05 -35.35 -8.23
CA TRP A 65 -33.22 -36.08 -7.75
C TRP A 65 -34.40 -36.04 -8.74
N GLY A 66 -34.69 -34.88 -9.32
CA GLY A 66 -35.73 -34.77 -10.34
C GLY A 66 -35.47 -35.67 -11.54
N LEU A 67 -34.20 -35.80 -11.99
CA LEU A 67 -33.81 -36.73 -13.05
C LEU A 67 -34.03 -38.22 -12.63
N ILE A 68 -33.65 -38.60 -11.40
CA ILE A 68 -33.87 -39.95 -10.87
C ILE A 68 -35.36 -40.27 -10.80
N LEU A 69 -36.18 -39.35 -10.31
CA LEU A 69 -37.62 -39.53 -10.25
C LEU A 69 -38.25 -39.71 -11.64
N TYR A 70 -37.85 -38.85 -12.60
CA TYR A 70 -38.32 -38.93 -13.98
C TYR A 70 -37.98 -40.27 -14.62
N TRP A 71 -36.75 -40.75 -14.42
CA TRP A 71 -36.27 -42.03 -14.99
C TRP A 71 -36.97 -43.24 -14.37
N ARG A 72 -37.29 -43.18 -13.05
CA ARG A 72 -37.87 -44.28 -12.30
C ARG A 72 -39.41 -44.37 -12.43
N GLU A 73 -40.09 -43.21 -12.39
CA GLU A 73 -41.54 -43.13 -12.29
C GLU A 73 -42.23 -42.59 -13.54
N GLY A 74 -41.44 -42.15 -14.54
CA GLY A 74 -41.95 -41.54 -15.76
C GLY A 74 -42.39 -40.09 -15.58
N ALA A 75 -43.31 -39.64 -16.41
CA ALA A 75 -43.82 -38.27 -16.37
C ALA A 75 -44.48 -37.92 -15.03
N LEU A 76 -44.49 -36.61 -14.70
CA LEU A 76 -45.13 -36.04 -13.51
C LEU A 76 -46.44 -36.72 -13.14
N SER A 77 -46.46 -37.46 -12.04
CA SER A 77 -47.62 -38.09 -11.45
C SER A 77 -47.91 -37.49 -10.06
N LEU A 78 -49.18 -37.43 -9.64
CA LEU A 78 -49.60 -36.94 -8.32
C LEU A 78 -49.27 -37.98 -7.22
N ASN A 79 -48.07 -38.50 -7.19
CA ASN A 79 -47.64 -39.43 -6.15
C ASN A 79 -46.78 -38.71 -5.07
N ALA A 80 -46.56 -39.38 -3.96
CA ALA A 80 -45.83 -38.82 -2.80
C ALA A 80 -44.42 -38.33 -3.18
N ALA A 81 -43.78 -38.94 -4.17
CA ALA A 81 -42.44 -38.58 -4.58
C ALA A 81 -42.36 -37.17 -5.23
N TRP A 82 -43.28 -36.89 -6.14
CA TRP A 82 -43.40 -35.58 -6.77
C TRP A 82 -43.85 -34.49 -5.82
N LEU A 83 -44.70 -34.83 -4.81
CA LEU A 83 -45.07 -33.88 -3.75
C LEU A 83 -43.84 -33.47 -2.89
N VAL A 84 -43.01 -34.42 -2.49
CA VAL A 84 -41.80 -34.13 -1.72
C VAL A 84 -40.78 -33.34 -2.59
N TYR A 85 -40.70 -33.62 -3.89
CA TYR A 85 -39.92 -32.85 -4.83
C TYR A 85 -40.37 -31.38 -4.92
N ALA A 86 -41.66 -31.16 -5.07
CA ALA A 86 -42.26 -29.83 -5.09
C ALA A 86 -42.00 -29.06 -3.77
N LEU A 87 -42.10 -29.76 -2.62
CA LEU A 87 -41.76 -29.21 -1.32
C LEU A 87 -40.27 -28.79 -1.26
N GLY A 88 -39.36 -29.60 -1.79
CA GLY A 88 -37.94 -29.28 -1.91
C GLY A 88 -37.68 -28.04 -2.76
N LEU A 89 -38.38 -27.90 -3.89
CA LEU A 89 -38.29 -26.71 -4.74
C LEU A 89 -38.82 -25.46 -4.02
N ALA A 90 -39.98 -25.57 -3.34
CA ALA A 90 -40.56 -24.46 -2.56
C ALA A 90 -39.64 -24.03 -1.42
N TYR A 91 -39.05 -24.98 -0.69
CA TYR A 91 -38.07 -24.73 0.35
C TYR A 91 -36.85 -23.97 -0.21
N MET A 92 -36.29 -24.44 -1.31
CA MET A 92 -35.13 -23.78 -1.96
C MET A 92 -35.45 -22.36 -2.42
N ALA A 93 -36.60 -22.13 -3.02
CA ALA A 93 -37.05 -20.80 -3.45
C ALA A 93 -37.22 -19.87 -2.25
N GLY A 94 -37.84 -20.34 -1.19
CA GLY A 94 -38.05 -19.60 0.06
C GLY A 94 -36.73 -19.25 0.76
N LEU A 95 -35.84 -20.21 0.88
CA LEU A 95 -34.53 -19.99 1.48
C LEU A 95 -33.67 -18.98 0.65
N HIS A 96 -33.71 -19.12 -0.67
CA HIS A 96 -32.99 -18.18 -1.57
C HIS A 96 -33.56 -16.76 -1.48
N TRP A 97 -34.89 -16.61 -1.44
CA TRP A 97 -35.52 -15.32 -1.24
C TRP A 97 -35.18 -14.72 0.13
N TYR A 98 -35.15 -15.55 1.19
CA TYR A 98 -34.79 -15.11 2.54
C TYR A 98 -33.35 -14.60 2.62
N ILE A 99 -32.37 -15.36 2.10
CA ILE A 99 -30.95 -15.01 2.10
C ILE A 99 -30.70 -13.70 1.34
N ARG A 100 -31.49 -13.42 0.30
CA ARG A 100 -31.36 -12.15 -0.46
C ARG A 100 -31.92 -10.94 0.26
N ARG A 101 -32.93 -11.13 1.12
CA ARG A 101 -33.67 -10.02 1.74
C ARG A 101 -33.39 -9.80 3.23
N ARG A 102 -32.86 -10.78 3.91
CA ARG A 102 -32.61 -10.75 5.35
C ARG A 102 -31.16 -11.13 5.67
N ALA A 103 -30.66 -10.60 6.78
CA ALA A 103 -29.35 -11.01 7.30
C ALA A 103 -29.42 -12.49 7.73
N VAL A 104 -28.45 -13.28 7.30
CA VAL A 104 -28.29 -14.66 7.73
C VAL A 104 -27.81 -14.68 9.17
N THR A 105 -28.52 -15.44 10.03
CA THR A 105 -28.15 -15.62 11.44
C THR A 105 -27.80 -17.08 11.70
N ARG A 106 -27.16 -17.37 12.83
CA ARG A 106 -26.86 -18.73 13.26
C ARG A 106 -28.14 -19.59 13.32
N THR A 107 -29.25 -19.03 13.82
CA THR A 107 -30.55 -19.72 13.87
C THR A 107 -31.07 -20.09 12.48
N THR A 108 -30.97 -19.17 11.49
CA THR A 108 -31.42 -19.46 10.12
C THR A 108 -30.55 -20.53 9.45
N SER A 109 -29.23 -20.55 9.69
CA SER A 109 -28.36 -21.62 9.19
C SER A 109 -28.62 -22.96 9.86
N TRP A 110 -28.99 -22.99 11.15
CA TRP A 110 -29.44 -24.20 11.82
C TRP A 110 -30.77 -24.72 11.25
N VAL A 111 -31.76 -23.84 11.04
CA VAL A 111 -33.03 -24.22 10.40
C VAL A 111 -32.77 -24.80 9.00
N ALA A 112 -31.87 -24.18 8.21
CA ALA A 112 -31.49 -24.71 6.91
C ALA A 112 -30.83 -26.09 7.01
N THR A 113 -29.93 -26.32 7.98
CA THR A 113 -29.25 -27.60 8.18
C THR A 113 -30.23 -28.72 8.57
N VAL A 114 -31.15 -28.44 9.51
CA VAL A 114 -32.18 -29.40 9.91
C VAL A 114 -33.13 -29.71 8.75
N SER A 115 -33.56 -28.68 8.01
CA SER A 115 -34.44 -28.84 6.85
C SER A 115 -33.76 -29.64 5.73
N ASP A 116 -32.50 -29.39 5.43
CA ASP A 116 -31.70 -30.16 4.46
C ASP A 116 -31.63 -31.64 4.87
N SER A 117 -31.41 -31.95 6.16
CA SER A 117 -31.30 -33.31 6.69
C SER A 117 -32.64 -34.04 6.67
N VAL A 118 -33.74 -33.40 7.11
CA VAL A 118 -35.07 -33.95 7.09
C VAL A 118 -35.56 -34.21 5.66
N LEU A 119 -35.32 -33.26 4.75
CA LEU A 119 -35.67 -33.41 3.33
C LEU A 119 -34.92 -34.59 2.71
N THR A 120 -33.61 -34.72 3.01
CA THR A 120 -32.80 -35.87 2.57
C THR A 120 -33.37 -37.18 3.08
N HIS A 121 -33.81 -37.24 4.36
CA HIS A 121 -34.44 -38.42 4.92
C HIS A 121 -35.74 -38.81 4.18
N LEU A 122 -36.63 -37.84 3.95
CA LEU A 122 -37.88 -38.06 3.22
C LEU A 122 -37.63 -38.51 1.78
N MET A 123 -36.67 -37.94 1.11
CA MET A 123 -36.26 -38.35 -0.23
C MET A 123 -35.71 -39.78 -0.26
N CYS A 124 -34.90 -40.17 0.71
CA CYS A 124 -34.39 -41.54 0.82
C CYS A 124 -35.54 -42.55 1.11
N GLN A 125 -36.45 -42.22 2.00
CA GLN A 125 -37.61 -43.07 2.32
C GLN A 125 -38.44 -43.42 1.06
N ILE A 126 -38.72 -42.44 0.21
CA ILE A 126 -39.52 -42.56 -0.99
C ILE A 126 -38.75 -43.28 -2.12
N SER A 127 -37.44 -43.06 -2.21
CA SER A 127 -36.61 -43.56 -3.32
C SER A 127 -35.98 -44.94 -3.09
N GLY A 128 -36.39 -45.66 -2.04
CA GLY A 128 -35.95 -47.03 -1.79
C GLY A 128 -35.45 -47.32 -0.38
N GLY A 129 -35.64 -46.35 0.54
CA GLY A 129 -35.22 -46.52 1.93
C GLY A 129 -33.68 -46.60 2.06
N PRO A 130 -33.18 -47.63 2.78
CA PRO A 130 -31.74 -47.83 2.94
C PRO A 130 -30.98 -48.10 1.64
N ALA A 131 -31.63 -48.60 0.60
CA ALA A 131 -31.03 -48.82 -0.72
C ALA A 131 -31.16 -47.61 -1.67
N SER A 132 -31.57 -46.47 -1.14
CA SER A 132 -31.74 -45.25 -1.94
C SER A 132 -30.42 -44.75 -2.54
N PRO A 133 -30.36 -44.42 -3.84
CA PRO A 133 -29.22 -43.79 -4.46
C PRO A 133 -28.91 -42.38 -3.88
N LEU A 134 -29.84 -41.84 -3.08
CA LEU A 134 -29.70 -40.52 -2.45
C LEU A 134 -29.03 -40.59 -1.05
N LEU A 135 -28.73 -41.77 -0.55
CA LEU A 135 -28.11 -41.96 0.76
C LEU A 135 -26.82 -41.13 0.95
N PRO A 136 -25.96 -40.95 -0.08
CA PRO A 136 -24.75 -40.11 0.03
C PRO A 136 -25.02 -38.64 0.42
N PHE A 137 -26.22 -38.13 0.22
CA PHE A 137 -26.59 -36.76 0.62
C PHE A 137 -26.58 -36.55 2.13
N PHE A 138 -26.74 -37.58 2.96
CA PHE A 138 -26.56 -37.49 4.42
C PHE A 138 -25.11 -37.13 4.76
N TYR A 139 -24.14 -37.69 4.04
CA TYR A 139 -22.73 -37.38 4.25
C TYR A 139 -22.45 -35.95 3.82
N PHE A 140 -23.07 -35.51 2.72
CA PHE A 140 -22.96 -34.15 2.24
C PHE A 140 -23.58 -33.13 3.20
N THR A 141 -24.77 -33.37 3.77
CA THR A 141 -25.38 -32.45 4.76
C THR A 141 -24.53 -32.34 6.01
N THR A 142 -23.87 -33.42 6.43
CA THR A 142 -22.89 -33.40 7.54
C THR A 142 -21.67 -32.57 7.22
N LEU A 143 -21.07 -32.74 6.04
CA LEU A 143 -19.94 -31.96 5.57
C LEU A 143 -20.30 -30.47 5.43
N ALA A 144 -21.47 -30.16 4.86
CA ALA A 144 -21.97 -28.80 4.74
C ALA A 144 -22.17 -28.12 6.11
N GLY A 145 -22.60 -28.87 7.12
CA GLY A 145 -22.67 -28.41 8.49
C GLY A 145 -21.31 -28.02 9.09
N ALA A 146 -20.27 -28.81 8.81
CA ALA A 146 -18.92 -28.48 9.23
C ALA A 146 -18.41 -27.16 8.63
N PHE A 147 -18.74 -26.87 7.37
CA PHE A 147 -18.42 -25.58 6.73
C PHE A 147 -19.20 -24.39 7.30
N ARG A 148 -20.45 -24.60 7.73
CA ARG A 148 -21.26 -23.54 8.34
C ARG A 148 -20.82 -23.18 9.75
N PHE A 149 -20.65 -24.18 10.60
CA PHE A 149 -20.51 -24.00 12.04
C PHE A 149 -19.12 -24.39 12.55
N GLY A 150 -18.32 -25.05 11.73
CA GLY A 150 -17.03 -25.57 12.11
C GLY A 150 -17.10 -26.86 12.94
N ALA A 151 -15.97 -27.20 13.57
CA ALA A 151 -15.82 -28.46 14.31
C ALA A 151 -16.65 -28.52 15.59
N GLU A 152 -16.98 -27.39 16.20
CA GLU A 152 -17.71 -27.34 17.48
C GLU A 152 -19.13 -27.92 17.40
N GLU A 153 -19.84 -27.67 16.32
CA GLU A 153 -21.23 -28.09 16.14
C GLU A 153 -21.39 -29.42 15.40
N ILE A 154 -20.27 -29.99 14.92
CA ILE A 154 -20.30 -31.19 14.09
C ILE A 154 -20.90 -32.38 14.84
N THR A 155 -20.70 -32.47 16.17
CA THR A 155 -21.28 -33.52 17.01
C THR A 155 -22.81 -33.48 17.01
N ARG A 156 -23.43 -32.30 17.07
CA ARG A 156 -24.87 -32.13 17.02
C ARG A 156 -25.44 -32.52 15.67
N ILE A 157 -24.74 -32.18 14.60
CA ILE A 157 -25.14 -32.51 13.21
C ILE A 157 -24.99 -34.02 12.97
N LEU A 158 -23.91 -34.61 13.51
CA LEU A 158 -23.68 -36.07 13.46
C LEU A 158 -24.79 -36.84 14.18
N LEU A 159 -25.19 -36.38 15.37
CA LEU A 159 -26.31 -36.99 16.12
C LEU A 159 -27.63 -36.86 15.36
N LEU A 160 -27.91 -35.69 14.75
CA LEU A 160 -29.11 -35.50 13.93
C LEU A 160 -29.14 -36.45 12.73
N ASN A 161 -28.11 -36.43 11.90
CA ASN A 161 -28.05 -37.24 10.69
C ASN A 161 -27.92 -38.76 11.02
N GLY A 162 -27.20 -39.12 12.08
CA GLY A 162 -27.12 -40.49 12.58
C GLY A 162 -28.48 -41.01 13.03
N GLY A 163 -29.23 -40.21 13.80
CA GLY A 163 -30.60 -40.57 14.22
C GLY A 163 -31.56 -40.75 13.04
N LEU A 164 -31.49 -39.88 12.03
CA LEU A 164 -32.27 -39.99 10.80
C LEU A 164 -31.88 -41.22 9.97
N LEU A 165 -30.60 -41.56 9.90
CA LEU A 165 -30.14 -42.79 9.25
C LEU A 165 -30.60 -44.05 9.96
N ILE A 166 -30.56 -44.10 11.29
CA ILE A 166 -31.06 -45.21 12.09
C ILE A 166 -32.57 -45.37 11.83
N ALA A 167 -33.35 -44.26 11.90
CA ALA A 167 -34.76 -44.27 11.61
C ALA A 167 -35.08 -44.80 10.18
N LEU A 168 -34.28 -44.45 9.18
CA LEU A 168 -34.41 -44.91 7.83
C LEU A 168 -34.22 -46.43 7.72
N HIS A 169 -33.23 -46.99 8.40
CA HIS A 169 -32.91 -48.43 8.36
C HIS A 169 -33.94 -49.25 9.17
N VAL A 170 -34.42 -48.73 10.31
CA VAL A 170 -35.43 -49.41 11.15
C VAL A 170 -36.79 -49.43 10.46
N SER A 171 -37.14 -48.41 9.68
CA SER A 171 -38.40 -48.36 8.93
C SER A 171 -38.38 -49.23 7.65
N GLY A 172 -37.24 -49.76 7.25
CA GLY A 172 -37.08 -50.66 6.11
C GLY A 172 -37.69 -52.04 6.36
N ARG A 173 -38.17 -52.71 5.30
CA ARG A 173 -38.81 -54.03 5.39
C ARG A 173 -37.90 -55.17 5.88
N GLN A 174 -36.59 -55.00 5.73
CA GLN A 174 -35.56 -55.93 6.27
C GLN A 174 -34.35 -55.09 6.73
N PRO A 175 -34.20 -54.83 8.03
CA PRO A 175 -33.08 -54.09 8.54
C PRO A 175 -31.79 -54.94 8.43
N VAL A 176 -30.87 -54.55 7.54
CA VAL A 176 -29.56 -55.17 7.40
C VAL A 176 -28.56 -54.40 8.28
N VAL A 177 -28.18 -54.99 9.40
CA VAL A 177 -27.31 -54.36 10.40
C VAL A 177 -25.97 -53.92 9.77
N SER A 178 -25.42 -54.71 8.85
CA SER A 178 -24.17 -54.38 8.14
C SER A 178 -24.26 -53.10 7.32
N GLU A 179 -25.40 -52.84 6.66
CA GLU A 179 -25.60 -51.62 5.86
C GLU A 179 -25.74 -50.39 6.76
N LEU A 180 -26.41 -50.52 7.90
CA LEU A 180 -26.52 -49.46 8.89
C LEU A 180 -25.12 -49.13 9.45
N MET A 181 -24.34 -50.15 9.85
CA MET A 181 -22.98 -49.94 10.37
C MET A 181 -22.08 -49.24 9.33
N LEU A 182 -22.14 -49.65 8.06
CA LEU A 182 -21.40 -49.01 6.99
C LEU A 182 -21.85 -47.57 6.76
N SER A 183 -23.13 -47.29 6.80
CA SER A 183 -23.67 -45.93 6.66
C SER A 183 -23.22 -45.01 7.81
N LEU A 184 -23.26 -45.50 9.06
CA LEU A 184 -22.77 -44.77 10.23
C LEU A 184 -21.25 -44.52 10.18
N TYR A 185 -20.49 -45.52 9.67
CA TYR A 185 -19.03 -45.36 9.45
C TYR A 185 -18.76 -44.23 8.48
N TYR A 186 -19.39 -44.21 7.29
CA TYR A 186 -19.19 -43.13 6.34
C TYR A 186 -19.68 -41.78 6.85
N LEU A 187 -20.71 -41.73 7.66
CA LEU A 187 -21.16 -40.51 8.30
C LEU A 187 -20.15 -39.96 9.26
N GLY A 188 -19.54 -40.82 10.11
CA GLY A 188 -18.44 -40.46 10.99
C GLY A 188 -17.20 -39.99 10.23
N PHE A 189 -16.87 -40.68 9.14
CA PHE A 189 -15.77 -40.27 8.27
C PHE A 189 -16.00 -38.89 7.63
N ALA A 190 -17.21 -38.63 7.11
CA ALA A 190 -17.59 -37.31 6.56
C ALA A 190 -17.49 -36.21 7.61
N ALA A 191 -17.90 -36.49 8.85
CA ALA A 191 -17.80 -35.54 9.95
C ALA A 191 -16.31 -35.23 10.30
N ALA A 192 -15.46 -36.24 10.41
CA ALA A 192 -14.05 -36.10 10.70
C ALA A 192 -13.31 -35.32 9.57
N LEU A 193 -13.60 -35.66 8.32
CA LEU A 193 -13.05 -34.96 7.16
C LEU A 193 -13.49 -33.49 7.12
N GLY A 194 -14.76 -33.23 7.40
CA GLY A 194 -15.29 -31.86 7.48
C GLY A 194 -14.65 -31.03 8.58
N ALA A 195 -14.45 -31.59 9.77
CA ALA A 195 -13.78 -30.94 10.88
C ALA A 195 -12.32 -30.63 10.54
N MET A 196 -11.61 -31.58 9.92
CA MET A 196 -10.21 -31.40 9.50
C MET A 196 -10.08 -30.30 8.44
N LEU A 197 -10.90 -30.32 7.39
CA LEU A 197 -10.87 -29.31 6.32
C LEU A 197 -11.24 -27.92 6.85
N ALA A 198 -12.25 -27.82 7.71
CA ALA A 198 -12.62 -26.57 8.33
C ALA A 198 -11.50 -26.01 9.23
N GLY A 199 -10.83 -26.87 10.00
CA GLY A 199 -9.67 -26.51 10.82
C GLY A 199 -8.49 -26.02 9.97
N TRP A 200 -8.16 -26.76 8.92
CA TRP A 200 -7.08 -26.38 7.99
C TRP A 200 -7.34 -25.05 7.29
N ALA A 201 -8.57 -24.83 6.80
CA ALA A 201 -8.96 -23.58 6.13
C ALA A 201 -8.81 -22.36 7.07
N ARG A 202 -9.19 -22.51 8.36
CA ARG A 202 -9.02 -21.46 9.36
C ARG A 202 -7.54 -21.16 9.61
N ALA A 203 -6.74 -22.17 9.89
CA ALA A 203 -5.32 -21.98 10.15
C ALA A 203 -4.61 -21.24 9.00
N ASN A 204 -4.96 -21.57 7.74
CA ASN A 204 -4.42 -20.86 6.58
C ASN A 204 -4.91 -19.41 6.47
N LEU A 205 -6.17 -19.13 6.82
CA LEU A 205 -6.70 -17.77 6.85
C LEU A 205 -6.01 -16.92 7.91
N ASP A 206 -5.83 -17.45 9.11
CA ASP A 206 -5.14 -16.76 10.21
C ASP A 206 -3.70 -16.42 9.84
N ILE A 207 -2.98 -17.37 9.21
CA ILE A 207 -1.62 -17.14 8.70
C ILE A 207 -1.61 -16.05 7.62
N ALA A 208 -2.58 -16.07 6.70
CA ALA A 208 -2.67 -15.07 5.63
C ALA A 208 -2.94 -13.67 6.19
N LEU A 209 -3.87 -13.56 7.15
CA LEU A 209 -4.18 -12.30 7.83
C LEU A 209 -2.99 -11.77 8.65
N ALA A 210 -2.30 -12.65 9.38
CA ALA A 210 -1.11 -12.26 10.12
C ALA A 210 0.02 -11.76 9.22
N ARG A 211 0.20 -12.39 8.05
CA ARG A 211 1.19 -11.94 7.05
C ARG A 211 0.84 -10.60 6.44
N SER A 212 -0.44 -10.37 6.08
CA SER A 212 -0.86 -9.08 5.53
C SER A 212 -0.68 -7.95 6.53
N ALA A 213 -1.06 -8.16 7.79
CA ALA A 213 -0.85 -7.18 8.86
C ALA A 213 0.64 -6.87 9.10
N ALA A 214 1.52 -7.90 9.08
CA ALA A 214 2.95 -7.70 9.21
C ALA A 214 3.55 -6.88 8.06
N LEU A 215 3.09 -7.13 6.82
CA LEU A 215 3.53 -6.38 5.63
C LEU A 215 3.07 -4.92 5.68
N GLU A 216 1.87 -4.64 6.18
CA GLU A 216 1.39 -3.27 6.37
C GLU A 216 2.25 -2.50 7.38
N VAL A 217 2.55 -3.10 8.53
CA VAL A 217 3.43 -2.49 9.54
C VAL A 217 4.83 -2.21 8.98
N GLU A 218 5.40 -3.15 8.22
CA GLU A 218 6.72 -2.98 7.61
C GLU A 218 6.72 -1.85 6.57
N ARG A 219 5.66 -1.77 5.75
CA ARG A 219 5.47 -0.69 4.78
C ARG A 219 5.38 0.67 5.45
N ASP A 220 4.57 0.80 6.50
CA ASP A 220 4.42 2.05 7.26
C ASP A 220 5.74 2.49 7.89
N ARG A 221 6.47 1.54 8.47
CA ARG A 221 7.81 1.81 9.01
C ARG A 221 8.78 2.29 7.94
N SER A 222 8.77 1.68 6.77
CA SER A 222 9.61 2.08 5.65
C SER A 222 9.27 3.50 5.19
N THR A 223 8.00 3.85 5.07
CA THR A 223 7.54 5.19 4.69
C THR A 223 7.99 6.24 5.71
N VAL A 224 7.85 5.97 7.00
CA VAL A 224 8.32 6.88 8.06
C VAL A 224 9.84 7.09 8.00
N LEU A 225 10.61 6.03 7.76
CA LEU A 225 12.06 6.13 7.62
C LEU A 225 12.47 6.95 6.39
N LEU A 226 11.81 6.76 5.25
CA LEU A 226 12.05 7.55 4.04
C LEU A 226 11.75 9.04 4.27
N GLN A 227 10.65 9.37 4.93
CA GLN A 227 10.33 10.77 5.28
C GLN A 227 11.37 11.41 6.20
N ARG A 228 11.90 10.64 7.17
CA ARG A 228 13.00 11.13 8.04
C ARG A 228 14.28 11.37 7.26
N LEU A 229 14.62 10.49 6.33
CA LEU A 229 15.78 10.66 5.44
C LEU A 229 15.65 11.90 4.56
N ILE A 230 14.47 12.12 3.96
CA ILE A 230 14.21 13.32 3.13
C ILE A 230 14.38 14.59 3.96
N ARG A 231 13.85 14.64 5.18
CA ARG A 231 14.01 15.80 6.06
C ARG A 231 15.46 16.02 6.48
N ALA A 232 16.14 14.96 6.89
CA ALA A 232 17.54 15.05 7.31
C ALA A 232 18.46 15.51 6.15
N GLU A 233 18.20 15.05 4.92
CA GLU A 233 18.91 15.52 3.72
C GLU A 233 18.67 17.02 3.49
N GLU A 234 17.44 17.50 3.60
CA GLU A 234 17.11 18.90 3.39
C GLU A 234 17.71 19.81 4.48
N ASP A 235 17.65 19.38 5.74
CA ASP A 235 18.26 20.10 6.86
C ASP A 235 19.78 20.19 6.70
N GLU A 236 20.43 19.11 6.27
CA GLU A 236 21.89 19.12 6.02
C GLU A 236 22.25 20.02 4.82
N ARG A 237 21.48 19.99 3.73
CA ARG A 237 21.67 20.89 2.59
C ARG A 237 21.53 22.35 3.00
N LYS A 238 20.51 22.67 3.82
CA LYS A 238 20.31 24.01 4.38
C LYS A 238 21.52 24.44 5.20
N ARG A 239 21.98 23.58 6.13
CA ARG A 239 23.13 23.84 6.98
C ARG A 239 24.39 24.09 6.16
N LEU A 240 24.64 23.27 5.14
CA LEU A 240 25.81 23.44 4.26
C LEU A 240 25.73 24.73 3.46
N ALA A 241 24.57 25.11 2.95
CA ALA A 241 24.37 26.38 2.24
C ALA A 241 24.65 27.58 3.16
N GLU A 242 24.16 27.56 4.41
CA GLU A 242 24.43 28.61 5.41
C GLU A 242 25.93 28.71 5.72
N VAL A 243 26.61 27.60 5.96
CA VAL A 243 28.07 27.59 6.25
C VAL A 243 28.89 28.10 5.05
N LEU A 244 28.52 27.72 3.82
CA LEU A 244 29.17 28.21 2.61
C LEU A 244 28.94 29.71 2.42
N HIS A 245 27.72 30.19 2.65
CA HIS A 245 27.36 31.61 2.56
C HIS A 245 28.19 32.43 3.54
N ASP A 246 28.20 32.06 4.82
CA ASP A 246 28.83 32.86 5.87
C ASP A 246 30.35 32.84 5.80
N ARG A 247 30.96 31.68 5.53
CA ARG A 247 32.41 31.55 5.57
C ARG A 247 33.07 31.84 4.24
N MET A 248 32.54 31.37 3.12
CA MET A 248 33.15 31.53 1.82
C MET A 248 32.67 32.79 1.11
N GLY A 249 31.36 33.11 1.20
CA GLY A 249 30.81 34.31 0.58
C GLY A 249 31.47 35.61 1.13
N ALA A 250 31.50 35.75 2.45
CA ALA A 250 32.11 36.89 3.10
C ALA A 250 33.65 36.98 2.85
N GLY A 251 34.32 35.82 2.87
CA GLY A 251 35.77 35.75 2.61
C GLY A 251 36.14 36.15 1.19
N LEU A 252 35.41 35.64 0.20
CA LEU A 252 35.61 35.97 -1.22
C LEU A 252 35.30 37.45 -1.51
N PHE A 253 34.23 37.98 -0.91
CA PHE A 253 33.88 39.39 -1.02
C PHE A 253 34.99 40.29 -0.46
N TYR A 254 35.52 39.96 0.72
CA TYR A 254 36.64 40.70 1.32
C TYR A 254 37.88 40.66 0.42
N LEU A 255 38.24 39.49 -0.12
CA LEU A 255 39.37 39.34 -1.03
C LEU A 255 39.19 40.14 -2.33
N GLN A 256 37.98 40.15 -2.91
CA GLN A 256 37.67 40.97 -4.08
C GLN A 256 37.90 42.46 -3.78
N HIS A 257 37.31 42.92 -2.67
CA HIS A 257 37.43 44.33 -2.28
C HIS A 257 38.89 44.75 -1.99
N ALA A 258 39.65 43.90 -1.28
CA ALA A 258 41.06 44.13 -0.99
C ALA A 258 41.90 44.16 -2.27
N LEU A 259 41.59 43.32 -3.25
CA LEU A 259 42.30 43.28 -4.52
C LEU A 259 41.97 44.51 -5.39
N ASP A 260 40.72 44.98 -5.40
CA ASP A 260 40.30 46.19 -6.09
C ASP A 260 40.96 47.44 -5.48
N GLU A 261 41.06 47.51 -4.15
CA GLU A 261 41.78 48.60 -3.44
C GLU A 261 43.29 48.60 -3.74
N PHE A 262 43.88 47.40 -3.82
CA PHE A 262 45.30 47.25 -4.20
C PHE A 262 45.54 47.75 -5.62
N VAL A 263 44.67 47.43 -6.59
CA VAL A 263 44.77 47.94 -7.99
C VAL A 263 44.72 49.46 -8.03
N GLN A 264 43.85 50.09 -7.28
CA GLN A 264 43.69 51.54 -7.24
C GLN A 264 44.94 52.26 -6.67
N ARG A 265 45.70 51.58 -5.77
CA ARG A 265 46.90 52.15 -5.15
C ARG A 265 48.19 51.92 -5.95
N THR A 266 48.18 50.93 -6.88
CA THR A 266 49.43 50.49 -7.56
C THR A 266 49.47 50.90 -9.04
N CYS A 267 48.89 52.02 -9.43
CA CYS A 267 48.94 52.56 -10.79
C CYS A 267 50.37 52.93 -11.21
N GLY A 268 51.08 52.08 -12.00
CA GLY A 268 52.39 52.44 -12.58
C GLY A 268 53.21 51.28 -13.18
N ASP A 269 52.93 50.00 -12.82
CA ASP A 269 53.66 48.86 -13.37
C ASP A 269 52.78 48.03 -14.30
N PRO A 270 53.07 48.01 -15.64
CA PRO A 270 52.27 47.24 -16.60
C PRO A 270 52.32 45.70 -16.40
N GLN A 271 53.39 45.21 -15.74
CA GLN A 271 53.52 43.76 -15.49
C GLN A 271 52.75 43.34 -14.23
N GLY A 272 52.79 44.16 -13.19
CA GLY A 272 51.96 43.99 -11.99
C GLY A 272 50.50 44.13 -12.28
N ALA A 273 50.09 45.07 -13.12
CA ALA A 273 48.69 45.24 -13.54
C ALA A 273 48.09 43.97 -14.21
N ARG A 274 48.86 43.33 -15.13
CA ARG A 274 48.40 42.06 -15.77
C ARG A 274 48.28 40.90 -14.79
N GLN A 275 49.16 40.84 -13.80
CA GLN A 275 49.12 39.78 -12.80
C GLN A 275 47.96 39.94 -11.86
N VAL A 276 47.64 41.17 -11.45
CA VAL A 276 46.46 41.47 -10.64
C VAL A 276 45.16 41.21 -11.39
N GLU A 277 45.07 41.59 -12.67
CA GLU A 277 43.93 41.31 -13.53
C GLU A 277 43.69 39.80 -13.69
N SER A 278 44.76 39.00 -13.75
CA SER A 278 44.64 37.52 -13.74
C SER A 278 44.09 37.01 -12.41
N MET A 279 44.54 37.54 -11.27
CA MET A 279 44.03 37.20 -9.94
C MET A 279 42.56 37.60 -9.76
N GLN A 280 42.16 38.78 -10.23
CA GLN A 280 40.73 39.20 -10.22
C GLN A 280 39.87 38.24 -11.02
N ARG A 281 40.30 37.80 -12.22
CA ARG A 281 39.59 36.85 -13.05
C ARG A 281 39.41 35.48 -12.35
N GLU A 282 40.51 34.97 -11.73
CA GLU A 282 40.42 33.69 -10.99
C GLU A 282 39.54 33.79 -9.73
N LEU A 283 39.61 34.93 -9.02
CA LEU A 283 38.76 35.15 -7.84
C LEU A 283 37.26 35.30 -8.22
N ALA A 284 36.99 36.01 -9.32
CA ALA A 284 35.62 36.11 -9.87
C ALA A 284 35.08 34.74 -10.26
N LYS A 285 35.90 33.89 -10.88
CA LYS A 285 35.54 32.52 -11.23
C LYS A 285 35.24 31.66 -9.99
N CYS A 286 36.13 31.70 -8.99
CA CYS A 286 35.93 31.01 -7.74
C CYS A 286 34.66 31.46 -7.01
N SER A 287 34.39 32.79 -7.03
CA SER A 287 33.14 33.33 -6.46
C SER A 287 31.90 32.85 -7.20
N ALA A 288 31.95 32.75 -8.53
CA ALA A 288 30.86 32.18 -9.33
C ALA A 288 30.64 30.69 -9.03
N ASP A 289 31.72 29.90 -8.93
CA ASP A 289 31.68 28.48 -8.61
C ASP A 289 31.04 28.24 -7.22
N VAL A 290 31.42 29.03 -6.21
CA VAL A 290 30.82 28.95 -4.87
C VAL A 290 29.33 29.33 -4.88
N ARG A 291 28.94 30.38 -5.62
CA ARG A 291 27.54 30.73 -5.79
C ARG A 291 26.73 29.61 -6.45
N THR A 292 27.28 28.97 -7.46
CA THR A 292 26.65 27.82 -8.12
C THR A 292 26.46 26.67 -7.15
N LEU A 293 27.46 26.31 -6.35
CA LEU A 293 27.35 25.28 -5.31
C LEU A 293 26.31 25.64 -4.25
N MET A 294 26.23 26.91 -3.83
CA MET A 294 25.21 27.36 -2.90
C MET A 294 23.80 27.24 -3.48
N ASN A 295 23.61 27.61 -4.74
CA ASN A 295 22.34 27.48 -5.45
C ASN A 295 21.94 26.02 -5.66
N ASP A 296 22.88 25.11 -5.87
CA ASP A 296 22.62 23.67 -5.92
C ASP A 296 22.19 23.12 -4.55
N LEU A 297 22.79 23.62 -3.47
CA LEU A 297 22.43 23.21 -2.11
C LEU A 297 21.09 23.81 -1.67
N ARG A 298 20.90 25.12 -1.79
CA ARG A 298 19.65 25.84 -1.49
C ARG A 298 19.67 27.23 -2.13
N PRO A 299 18.80 27.51 -3.11
CA PRO A 299 18.76 28.84 -3.72
C PRO A 299 18.21 29.85 -2.71
N THR A 300 19.07 30.81 -2.33
CA THR A 300 18.66 31.93 -1.46
C THR A 300 17.57 32.80 -2.11
N VAL A 301 17.54 32.81 -3.45
CA VAL A 301 16.50 33.46 -4.26
C VAL A 301 15.11 32.93 -3.94
N LEU A 302 14.99 31.63 -3.63
CA LEU A 302 13.71 31.02 -3.25
C LEU A 302 13.10 31.65 -1.99
N ASP A 303 13.96 31.96 -1.01
CA ASP A 303 13.51 32.56 0.27
C ASP A 303 13.13 34.05 0.11
N HIS A 304 13.70 34.77 -0.89
CA HIS A 304 13.51 36.21 -1.07
C HIS A 304 12.54 36.58 -2.19
N PHE A 305 12.55 35.85 -3.31
CA PHE A 305 11.84 36.25 -4.53
C PHE A 305 10.78 35.24 -4.99
N GLY A 306 10.78 34.00 -4.44
CA GLY A 306 9.79 32.99 -4.75
C GLY A 306 10.25 31.96 -5.80
N LEU A 307 9.34 31.04 -6.13
CA LEU A 307 9.69 29.86 -6.93
C LEU A 307 10.02 30.19 -8.38
N CYS A 308 9.28 31.07 -9.05
CA CYS A 308 9.50 31.38 -10.46
C CYS A 308 10.89 31.98 -10.71
N GLU A 309 11.31 32.92 -9.87
CA GLU A 309 12.59 33.59 -9.94
C GLU A 309 13.73 32.61 -9.64
N ALA A 310 13.57 31.75 -8.62
CA ALA A 310 14.56 30.73 -8.28
C ALA A 310 14.73 29.69 -9.40
N LEU A 311 13.63 29.25 -10.03
CA LEU A 311 13.68 28.35 -11.17
C LEU A 311 14.37 29.02 -12.37
N SER A 312 14.03 30.29 -12.67
CA SER A 312 14.59 31.04 -13.78
C SER A 312 16.12 31.23 -13.63
N GLU A 313 16.58 31.63 -12.43
CA GLU A 313 18.00 31.79 -12.14
C GLU A 313 18.76 30.46 -12.25
N TYR A 314 18.20 29.40 -11.65
CA TYR A 314 18.81 28.08 -11.71
C TYR A 314 18.93 27.55 -13.14
N LEU A 315 17.83 27.62 -13.91
CA LEU A 315 17.82 27.15 -15.32
C LEU A 315 18.78 27.98 -16.19
N THR A 316 18.88 29.29 -15.95
CA THR A 316 19.84 30.16 -16.64
C THR A 316 21.29 29.79 -16.33
N SER A 317 21.58 29.42 -15.06
CA SER A 317 22.92 28.98 -14.66
C SER A 317 23.36 27.67 -15.32
N LEU A 318 22.43 26.84 -15.74
CA LEU A 318 22.69 25.59 -16.45
C LEU A 318 22.96 25.78 -17.95
N VAL A 319 22.61 26.93 -18.55
CA VAL A 319 22.82 27.18 -19.96
C VAL A 319 24.33 27.14 -20.27
N GLY A 320 24.72 26.32 -21.24
CA GLY A 320 26.13 26.08 -21.62
C GLY A 320 26.85 25.03 -20.74
N SER A 321 26.28 24.60 -19.62
CA SER A 321 26.85 23.55 -18.77
C SER A 321 26.22 22.16 -18.95
N VAL A 322 25.09 22.11 -19.67
CA VAL A 322 24.36 20.87 -19.99
C VAL A 322 24.32 20.60 -21.50
N PRO A 323 24.23 19.34 -21.95
CA PRO A 323 24.26 18.97 -23.36
C PRO A 323 22.95 19.16 -24.12
N PHE A 324 21.97 19.85 -23.55
CA PHE A 324 20.62 20.06 -24.11
C PHE A 324 20.21 21.54 -24.00
N ALA A 325 19.33 21.97 -24.90
CA ALA A 325 18.68 23.28 -24.83
C ALA A 325 17.55 23.25 -23.79
N ILE A 326 17.42 24.31 -23.00
CA ILE A 326 16.36 24.47 -22.00
C ILE A 326 15.37 25.52 -22.48
N GLU A 327 14.08 25.14 -22.56
CA GLU A 327 12.97 26.05 -22.84
C GLU A 327 12.14 26.20 -21.56
N THR A 328 11.79 27.43 -21.20
CA THR A 328 11.01 27.74 -20.00
C THR A 328 9.69 28.37 -20.33
N ARG A 329 8.61 27.96 -19.64
CA ARG A 329 7.28 28.54 -19.71
C ARG A 329 6.68 28.66 -18.33
N PHE A 330 6.68 29.86 -17.78
CA PHE A 330 6.11 30.14 -16.46
C PHE A 330 4.90 31.04 -16.58
N ASP A 331 3.82 30.65 -15.89
CA ASP A 331 2.59 31.44 -15.87
C ASP A 331 2.85 32.76 -15.12
N PRO A 332 2.55 33.93 -15.74
CA PRO A 332 2.71 35.22 -15.10
C PRO A 332 1.95 35.37 -13.77
N GLN A 333 0.87 34.63 -13.56
CA GLN A 333 0.10 34.64 -12.34
C GLN A 333 0.87 34.06 -11.12
N LEU A 334 1.92 33.29 -11.39
CA LEU A 334 2.78 32.71 -10.34
C LEU A 334 4.01 33.59 -10.02
N GLN A 335 4.16 34.74 -10.66
CA GLN A 335 5.22 35.69 -10.31
C GLN A 335 5.03 36.19 -8.87
N GLY A 336 6.08 36.06 -8.03
CA GLY A 336 6.00 36.39 -6.60
C GLY A 336 5.17 35.43 -5.75
N TRP A 337 4.58 34.39 -6.37
CA TRP A 337 3.86 33.35 -5.62
C TRP A 337 4.82 32.59 -4.69
N ARG A 338 4.38 32.35 -3.46
CA ARG A 338 5.11 31.61 -2.44
C ARG A 338 4.23 30.58 -1.77
N SER A 339 4.81 29.41 -1.52
CA SER A 339 4.13 28.36 -0.81
C SER A 339 5.09 27.52 0.05
N LYS A 340 4.51 26.72 0.93
CA LYS A 340 5.29 25.73 1.69
C LYS A 340 5.91 24.65 0.80
N GLN A 341 5.41 24.50 -0.42
CA GLN A 341 5.85 23.49 -1.39
C GLN A 341 6.99 23.97 -2.29
N ASP A 342 7.40 25.24 -2.24
CA ASP A 342 8.40 25.84 -3.14
C ASP A 342 9.71 25.07 -3.14
N VAL A 343 10.24 24.72 -1.96
CA VAL A 343 11.46 23.91 -1.82
C VAL A 343 11.28 22.55 -2.46
N THR A 344 10.12 21.93 -2.25
CA THR A 344 9.81 20.60 -2.82
C THR A 344 9.74 20.66 -4.34
N LEU A 345 9.03 21.65 -4.92
CA LEU A 345 8.94 21.84 -6.36
C LEU A 345 10.31 22.07 -6.99
N PHE A 346 11.12 22.93 -6.36
CA PHE A 346 12.48 23.19 -6.80
C PHE A 346 13.35 21.92 -6.80
N ARG A 347 13.29 21.10 -5.74
CA ARG A 347 14.03 19.84 -5.65
C ARG A 347 13.60 18.81 -6.69
N LEU A 348 12.30 18.70 -6.92
CA LEU A 348 11.75 17.77 -7.93
C LEU A 348 12.22 18.18 -9.34
N MET A 349 12.28 19.47 -9.64
CA MET A 349 12.83 19.96 -10.89
C MET A 349 14.35 19.67 -11.00
N GLN A 350 15.12 19.92 -9.94
CA GLN A 350 16.55 19.61 -9.93
C GLN A 350 16.82 18.12 -10.21
N GLU A 351 16.10 17.23 -9.51
CA GLU A 351 16.24 15.78 -9.70
C GLU A 351 15.81 15.34 -11.10
N ALA A 352 14.73 15.92 -11.63
CA ALA A 352 14.28 15.66 -13.00
C ALA A 352 15.37 16.04 -14.02
N LEU A 353 15.95 17.23 -13.90
CA LEU A 353 17.03 17.67 -14.79
C LEU A 353 18.30 16.83 -14.65
N LEU A 354 18.62 16.39 -13.43
CA LEU A 354 19.73 15.48 -13.18
C LEU A 354 19.51 14.13 -13.88
N ASN A 355 18.28 13.61 -13.84
CA ASN A 355 17.91 12.38 -14.53
C ASN A 355 18.01 12.54 -16.05
N VAL A 356 17.53 13.66 -16.59
CA VAL A 356 17.70 14.00 -18.01
C VAL A 356 19.18 13.98 -18.39
N ARG A 357 20.02 14.69 -17.65
CA ARG A 357 21.46 14.77 -17.91
C ARG A 357 22.18 13.43 -17.88
N LYS A 358 21.79 12.56 -16.93
CA LYS A 358 22.44 11.25 -16.74
C LYS A 358 21.95 10.17 -17.68
N HIS A 359 20.67 10.21 -18.08
CA HIS A 359 20.01 9.04 -18.64
C HIS A 359 19.28 9.26 -19.95
N SER A 360 18.86 10.50 -20.27
CA SER A 360 17.91 10.68 -21.38
C SER A 360 18.54 10.79 -22.77
N GLN A 361 19.79 11.25 -22.88
CA GLN A 361 20.41 11.67 -24.15
C GLN A 361 19.59 12.73 -24.92
N ALA A 362 18.80 13.51 -24.19
CA ALA A 362 17.96 14.54 -24.77
C ALA A 362 18.78 15.67 -25.38
N THR A 363 18.23 16.30 -26.42
CA THR A 363 18.76 17.54 -27.03
C THR A 363 17.95 18.76 -26.61
N ARG A 364 16.75 18.57 -26.08
CA ARG A 364 15.85 19.64 -25.62
C ARG A 364 15.08 19.21 -24.38
N VAL A 365 14.95 20.15 -23.45
CA VAL A 365 14.13 19.99 -22.22
C VAL A 365 13.24 21.22 -22.10
N GLU A 366 11.97 20.99 -21.88
CA GLU A 366 10.98 22.01 -21.59
C GLU A 366 10.62 21.96 -20.09
N VAL A 367 10.73 23.10 -19.41
CA VAL A 367 10.33 23.26 -17.99
C VAL A 367 9.19 24.26 -17.95
N SER A 368 8.04 23.83 -17.45
CA SER A 368 6.87 24.71 -17.32
C SER A 368 6.32 24.70 -15.89
N LEU A 369 5.89 25.88 -15.44
CA LEU A 369 5.17 26.07 -14.17
C LEU A 369 3.91 26.86 -14.46
N GLY A 370 2.76 26.34 -14.08
CA GLY A 370 1.46 26.95 -14.36
C GLY A 370 0.38 26.54 -13.38
N LEU A 371 -0.80 27.12 -13.58
CA LEU A 371 -2.02 26.79 -12.83
C LEU A 371 -2.93 25.91 -13.68
N SER A 372 -3.42 24.81 -13.12
CA SER A 372 -4.44 23.96 -13.76
C SER A 372 -5.37 23.39 -12.71
N ASP A 373 -6.68 23.58 -12.88
CA ASP A 373 -7.72 23.00 -12.03
C ASP A 373 -7.52 23.30 -10.52
N GLY A 374 -7.08 24.51 -10.17
CA GLY A 374 -6.81 24.90 -8.79
C GLY A 374 -5.54 24.27 -8.20
N ASN A 375 -4.67 23.75 -9.03
CA ASN A 375 -3.37 23.19 -8.66
C ASN A 375 -2.23 23.98 -9.31
N VAL A 376 -1.11 24.10 -8.60
CA VAL A 376 0.16 24.48 -9.19
C VAL A 376 0.79 23.24 -9.82
N VAL A 377 1.13 23.33 -11.10
CA VAL A 377 1.67 22.23 -11.89
C VAL A 377 3.06 22.58 -12.39
N LEU A 378 4.06 21.83 -11.93
CA LEU A 378 5.40 21.83 -12.51
C LEU A 378 5.50 20.68 -13.51
N SER A 379 5.95 20.95 -14.73
CA SER A 379 6.22 19.91 -15.72
C SER A 379 7.65 20.06 -16.27
N VAL A 380 8.35 18.93 -16.31
CA VAL A 380 9.66 18.79 -16.97
C VAL A 380 9.52 17.74 -18.05
N ARG A 381 9.76 18.13 -19.30
CA ARG A 381 9.65 17.26 -20.47
C ARG A 381 10.95 17.23 -21.24
N ASP A 382 11.47 16.06 -21.52
CA ASP A 382 12.61 15.84 -22.38
C ASP A 382 12.23 15.08 -23.68
N ASN A 383 13.04 15.24 -24.71
CA ASN A 383 12.91 14.52 -25.98
C ASN A 383 13.92 13.36 -26.11
N GLY A 384 14.34 12.78 -24.99
CA GLY A 384 15.36 11.74 -24.97
C GLY A 384 14.87 10.34 -25.27
N CYS A 385 15.64 9.34 -24.86
CA CYS A 385 15.35 7.93 -25.13
C CYS A 385 14.15 7.36 -24.36
N GLY A 386 13.66 8.04 -23.30
CA GLY A 386 12.63 7.50 -22.44
C GLY A 386 13.05 6.17 -21.78
N PHE A 387 12.11 5.51 -21.10
CA PHE A 387 12.32 4.20 -20.49
C PHE A 387 11.00 3.45 -20.31
N ASP A 388 11.08 2.14 -20.08
CA ASP A 388 9.91 1.34 -19.70
C ASP A 388 9.73 1.37 -18.19
N PRO A 389 8.64 1.95 -17.64
CA PRO A 389 8.39 2.01 -16.20
C PRO A 389 8.33 0.63 -15.54
N GLY A 390 7.93 -0.42 -16.28
CA GLY A 390 7.85 -1.80 -15.78
C GLY A 390 9.21 -2.50 -15.68
N SER A 391 10.22 -2.02 -16.40
CA SER A 391 11.57 -2.59 -16.42
C SER A 391 12.55 -1.90 -15.45
N VAL A 392 12.12 -0.86 -14.75
CA VAL A 392 12.96 -0.14 -13.79
C VAL A 392 13.26 -1.04 -12.60
N PRO A 393 14.52 -1.47 -12.39
CA PRO A 393 14.87 -2.27 -11.23
C PRO A 393 14.45 -1.59 -9.93
N SER A 394 14.04 -2.36 -8.93
CA SER A 394 13.62 -1.89 -7.60
C SER A 394 14.66 -1.04 -6.83
N GLY A 395 15.83 -0.75 -7.45
CA GLY A 395 16.93 0.06 -6.92
C GLY A 395 17.00 1.50 -7.44
N HIS A 396 16.09 1.97 -8.30
CA HIS A 396 16.09 3.37 -8.74
C HIS A 396 15.49 4.29 -7.67
N LEU A 397 16.33 4.56 -6.65
CA LEU A 397 15.98 5.34 -5.46
C LEU A 397 15.47 6.75 -5.84
N GLY A 398 15.96 7.35 -6.92
CA GLY A 398 15.62 8.72 -7.34
C GLY A 398 14.12 8.89 -7.65
N LEU A 399 13.53 8.01 -8.46
CA LEU A 399 12.10 8.09 -8.80
C LEU A 399 11.21 7.84 -7.58
N LEU A 400 11.61 6.88 -6.72
CA LEU A 400 10.91 6.61 -5.48
C LEU A 400 10.98 7.82 -4.54
N MET A 401 12.17 8.39 -4.34
CA MET A 401 12.38 9.57 -3.50
C MET A 401 11.60 10.79 -4.02
N MET A 402 11.52 10.99 -5.34
CA MET A 402 10.70 12.06 -5.92
C MET A 402 9.21 11.86 -5.60
N ARG A 403 8.70 10.62 -5.71
CA ARG A 403 7.30 10.31 -5.38
C ARG A 403 6.99 10.53 -3.90
N GLU A 404 7.84 10.02 -3.03
CA GLU A 404 7.70 10.21 -1.57
C GLU A 404 7.81 11.69 -1.18
N ARG A 405 8.71 12.45 -1.80
CA ARG A 405 8.85 13.88 -1.57
C ARG A 405 7.61 14.66 -1.99
N ALA A 406 7.03 14.33 -3.15
CA ALA A 406 5.78 14.94 -3.60
C ALA A 406 4.62 14.61 -2.65
N GLN A 407 4.46 13.33 -2.25
CA GLN A 407 3.41 12.89 -1.33
C GLN A 407 3.56 13.49 0.06
N ALA A 408 4.78 13.57 0.59
CA ALA A 408 5.05 14.18 1.90
C ALA A 408 4.63 15.67 1.96
N ALA A 409 4.62 16.35 0.81
CA ALA A 409 4.16 17.72 0.67
C ALA A 409 2.69 17.83 0.16
N SER A 410 1.91 16.74 0.25
CA SER A 410 0.52 16.63 -0.19
C SER A 410 0.30 16.86 -1.70
N GLY A 411 1.31 16.53 -2.51
CA GLY A 411 1.25 16.59 -3.96
C GLY A 411 1.18 15.21 -4.61
N THR A 412 1.04 15.23 -5.94
CA THR A 412 1.07 14.03 -6.79
C THR A 412 2.16 14.16 -7.84
N LEU A 413 2.86 13.04 -8.10
CA LEU A 413 3.86 12.93 -9.16
C LEU A 413 3.38 11.92 -10.21
N GLU A 414 3.28 12.40 -11.45
CA GLU A 414 2.99 11.58 -12.63
C GLU A 414 4.23 11.54 -13.53
N ILE A 415 4.55 10.37 -14.06
CA ILE A 415 5.64 10.16 -15.00
C ILE A 415 5.06 9.48 -16.23
N ASP A 416 5.12 10.17 -17.36
CA ASP A 416 4.70 9.67 -18.66
C ASP A 416 5.95 9.45 -19.52
N THR A 417 6.25 8.21 -19.83
CA THR A 417 7.47 7.82 -20.56
C THR A 417 7.27 6.51 -21.29
N SER A 418 7.91 6.39 -22.43
CA SER A 418 8.04 5.13 -23.17
C SER A 418 9.36 5.13 -23.94
N ALA A 419 9.90 3.96 -24.24
CA ALA A 419 11.15 3.83 -24.99
C ALA A 419 11.08 4.57 -26.34
N GLY A 420 12.01 5.49 -26.57
CA GLY A 420 12.11 6.31 -27.78
C GLY A 420 11.23 7.56 -27.84
N SER A 421 10.42 7.86 -26.79
CA SER A 421 9.46 8.97 -26.78
C SER A 421 9.80 10.11 -25.81
N GLY A 422 10.94 10.03 -25.12
CA GLY A 422 11.31 10.94 -24.06
C GLY A 422 10.55 10.69 -22.75
N THR A 423 10.68 11.62 -21.80
CA THR A 423 10.01 11.54 -20.50
C THR A 423 9.33 12.85 -20.19
N THR A 424 8.12 12.77 -19.65
CA THR A 424 7.39 13.92 -19.08
C THR A 424 7.12 13.64 -17.61
N LEU A 425 7.66 14.45 -16.74
CA LEU A 425 7.41 14.44 -15.30
C LEU A 425 6.47 15.58 -14.97
N ARG A 426 5.34 15.30 -14.33
CA ARG A 426 4.38 16.31 -13.86
C ARG A 426 4.16 16.19 -12.37
N VAL A 427 4.31 17.30 -11.70
CA VAL A 427 4.04 17.41 -10.25
C VAL A 427 2.89 18.37 -10.05
N ARG A 428 1.88 17.97 -9.27
CA ARG A 428 0.73 18.80 -8.94
C ARG A 428 0.64 18.98 -7.44
N PHE A 429 0.46 20.23 -7.01
CA PHE A 429 0.16 20.58 -5.63
C PHE A 429 -1.11 21.41 -5.57
N PRO A 430 -1.99 21.19 -4.58
CA PRO A 430 -3.11 22.09 -4.36
C PRO A 430 -2.59 23.52 -4.14
N GLN A 431 -3.24 24.51 -4.78
CA GLN A 431 -2.92 25.91 -4.55
C GLN A 431 -3.37 26.29 -3.14
N ASP A 432 -2.45 26.46 -2.21
CA ASP A 432 -2.75 27.02 -0.89
C ASP A 432 -3.15 28.49 -1.08
N GLN A 433 -4.39 28.83 -0.74
CA GLN A 433 -4.91 30.22 -0.82
C GLN A 433 -4.31 31.17 0.23
N THR A 434 -3.26 30.78 0.94
CA THR A 434 -2.76 31.53 2.12
C THR A 434 -1.54 32.42 1.83
N ALA A 435 -1.19 32.70 0.58
CA ALA A 435 0.00 33.48 0.26
C ALA A 435 -0.31 34.76 -0.56
N ALA A 436 -1.21 35.59 -0.05
CA ALA A 436 -1.37 36.97 -0.49
C ALA A 436 -1.61 37.86 0.74
N ALA A 437 -0.55 38.25 1.43
CA ALA A 437 -0.51 39.37 2.36
C ALA A 437 0.92 39.91 2.44
#